data_a94b6afe676406236883ff567a40fc00
#
_entry.id   a94b6afe676406236883ff567a40fc00
#
_cell.length_a   1.000
_cell.length_b   1.000
_cell.length_c   1.000
_cell.angle_alpha   90.00
_cell.angle_beta   90.00
_cell.angle_gamma   90.00
#
_symmetry.space_group_name_H-M   'P 1'
#
loop_
_entity.id
_entity.type
_entity.pdbx_description
1 polymer ?
#
loop_
_entity_poly.entity_id
_entity_poly.type
_entity_poly.pdbx_seq_one_letter_code
_entity_poly.pdbx_strand_id
1 'polypeptide(L)'
;MTLSIGPEGAARIATRWAADAQVLGSDASELRLGWYFPMRFGGNAPGCNGIIVSKADGSVFSLGSAFPVERDLRFYDRGFQSDKVDLVVLEVVDWPGTVEALLEVGPQTIELSYESGTVWRLPRPLTEDEIRQRLEDLPAIFGDLHIYFKFEVLARAADDGLCRFTMLKRPD
;
A
#
# COMPACT_ATOMS: atom_id res chain seq x y z
N MET A 1 22.30 -3.08 -14.25
CA MET A 1 21.87 -1.64 -14.27
C MET A 1 20.38 -1.63 -14.64
N THR A 2 19.51 -1.40 -13.70
CA THR A 2 18.07 -1.24 -13.99
C THR A 2 17.88 0.14 -14.60
N LEU A 3 17.42 0.21 -15.85
CA LEU A 3 17.15 1.48 -16.51
C LEU A 3 15.95 2.13 -15.80
N SER A 4 16.19 3.27 -15.16
CA SER A 4 15.11 4.08 -14.55
C SER A 4 14.21 4.66 -15.64
N ILE A 5 12.90 4.62 -15.41
CA ILE A 5 11.91 5.18 -16.32
C ILE A 5 11.95 6.71 -16.24
N GLY A 6 12.32 7.34 -17.36
CA GLY A 6 12.33 8.79 -17.47
C GLY A 6 10.93 9.38 -17.71
N PRO A 7 10.80 10.73 -17.69
CA PRO A 7 9.51 11.42 -17.77
C PRO A 7 8.69 11.07 -19.03
N GLU A 8 9.32 10.93 -20.18
CA GLU A 8 8.63 10.57 -21.43
C GLU A 8 8.10 9.13 -21.41
N GLY A 9 8.87 8.20 -20.82
CA GLY A 9 8.44 6.83 -20.61
C GLY A 9 7.25 6.75 -19.67
N ALA A 10 7.31 7.48 -18.58
CA ALA A 10 6.23 7.57 -17.59
C ALA A 10 4.97 8.20 -18.19
N ALA A 11 5.10 9.26 -18.99
CA ALA A 11 3.97 9.90 -19.69
C ALA A 11 3.26 8.93 -20.64
N ARG A 12 4.00 8.10 -21.38
CA ARG A 12 3.41 7.06 -22.26
C ARG A 12 2.64 6.00 -21.45
N ILE A 13 3.18 5.60 -20.28
CA ILE A 13 2.52 4.65 -19.39
C ILE A 13 1.24 5.27 -18.83
N ALA A 14 1.31 6.51 -18.33
CA ALA A 14 0.18 7.24 -17.78
C ALA A 14 -0.95 7.41 -18.82
N THR A 15 -0.61 7.81 -20.04
CA THR A 15 -1.59 7.94 -21.14
C THR A 15 -2.26 6.61 -21.48
N ARG A 16 -1.50 5.52 -21.51
CA ARG A 16 -2.06 4.18 -21.77
C ARG A 16 -2.99 3.72 -20.64
N TRP A 17 -2.59 3.96 -19.40
CA TRP A 17 -3.39 3.59 -18.23
C TRP A 17 -4.72 4.35 -18.19
N ALA A 18 -4.69 5.59 -18.62
CA ALA A 18 -5.83 6.50 -18.60
C ALA A 18 -6.64 6.53 -19.90
N ALA A 19 -6.60 5.46 -20.71
CA ALA A 19 -7.18 5.42 -22.06
C ALA A 19 -8.61 5.97 -22.18
N ASP A 20 -9.39 5.94 -21.07
CA ASP A 20 -10.74 6.50 -20.97
C ASP A 20 -10.87 7.67 -19.97
N ALA A 21 -9.79 8.07 -19.30
CA ALA A 21 -9.76 9.17 -18.35
C ALA A 21 -8.81 10.26 -18.83
N GLN A 22 -9.19 11.54 -18.68
CA GLN A 22 -8.34 12.66 -19.08
C GLN A 22 -7.15 12.79 -18.13
N VAL A 23 -6.03 12.17 -18.47
CA VAL A 23 -4.74 12.43 -17.83
C VAL A 23 -4.12 13.66 -18.44
N LEU A 24 -3.73 14.60 -17.63
CA LEU A 24 -2.98 15.77 -18.05
C LEU A 24 -1.49 15.44 -18.07
N GLY A 25 -1.03 14.89 -19.16
CA GLY A 25 0.37 14.52 -19.34
C GLY A 25 1.37 15.68 -19.40
N SER A 26 0.92 16.94 -19.42
CA SER A 26 1.82 18.10 -19.51
C SER A 26 2.38 18.56 -18.15
N ASP A 27 1.77 18.19 -17.04
CA ASP A 27 2.10 18.71 -15.71
C ASP A 27 2.60 17.61 -14.77
N ALA A 28 3.40 16.67 -15.29
CA ALA A 28 4.03 15.65 -14.48
C ALA A 28 4.95 16.26 -13.42
N SER A 29 4.77 15.89 -12.17
CA SER A 29 5.67 16.28 -11.08
C SER A 29 6.63 15.16 -10.79
N GLU A 30 7.92 15.48 -10.67
CA GLU A 30 8.93 14.50 -10.29
C GLU A 30 8.88 14.23 -8.80
N LEU A 31 8.80 12.94 -8.44
CA LEU A 31 8.99 12.43 -7.09
C LEU A 31 10.31 11.69 -6.99
N ARG A 32 10.76 11.40 -5.79
CA ARG A 32 11.99 10.60 -5.58
C ARG A 32 11.89 9.22 -6.24
N LEU A 33 10.76 8.53 -6.06
CA LEU A 33 10.55 7.15 -6.53
C LEU A 33 9.64 7.03 -7.75
N GLY A 34 9.02 8.11 -8.22
CA GLY A 34 8.06 8.06 -9.32
C GLY A 34 7.84 9.38 -10.04
N TRP A 35 6.84 9.37 -10.92
CA TRP A 35 6.34 10.52 -11.66
C TRP A 35 4.85 10.66 -11.38
N TYR A 36 4.44 11.75 -10.75
CA TYR A 36 3.04 12.02 -10.46
C TYR A 36 2.35 12.72 -11.62
N PHE A 37 1.20 12.22 -12.00
CA PHE A 37 0.31 12.79 -13.02
C PHE A 37 -1.04 13.09 -12.39
N PRO A 38 -1.42 14.38 -12.27
CA PRO A 38 -2.73 14.75 -11.76
C PRO A 38 -3.81 14.34 -12.76
N MET A 39 -4.96 13.91 -12.26
CA MET A 39 -6.13 13.64 -13.07
C MET A 39 -7.12 14.80 -12.96
N ARG A 40 -7.59 15.30 -14.11
CA ARG A 40 -8.73 16.20 -14.18
C ARG A 40 -9.91 15.44 -14.72
N PHE A 41 -10.95 15.38 -13.94
CA PHE A 41 -12.21 14.81 -14.37
C PHE A 41 -13.08 15.92 -14.98
N GLY A 42 -13.47 15.74 -16.22
CA GLY A 42 -14.57 16.47 -16.83
C GLY A 42 -15.87 15.79 -16.42
N GLY A 43 -16.53 16.28 -15.35
CA GLY A 43 -17.81 15.73 -14.91
C GLY A 43 -17.74 14.93 -13.59
N ASN A 44 -18.86 14.32 -13.20
CA ASN A 44 -19.11 13.70 -11.91
C ASN A 44 -18.40 12.35 -11.66
N ALA A 45 -17.17 12.14 -12.11
CA ALA A 45 -16.45 10.91 -11.80
C ALA A 45 -15.73 11.04 -10.45
N PRO A 46 -16.21 10.39 -9.39
CA PRO A 46 -15.57 10.45 -8.08
C PRO A 46 -14.35 9.53 -8.03
N GLY A 47 -13.31 9.92 -7.34
CA GLY A 47 -12.50 8.95 -6.66
C GLY A 47 -11.02 8.83 -6.98
N CYS A 48 -10.42 9.57 -7.92
CA CYS A 48 -8.99 9.50 -8.16
C CYS A 48 -8.35 10.89 -8.28
N ASN A 49 -7.36 11.18 -7.44
CA ASN A 49 -6.63 12.45 -7.45
C ASN A 49 -5.48 12.48 -8.47
N GLY A 50 -5.15 11.33 -9.03
CA GLY A 50 -4.05 11.17 -9.98
C GLY A 50 -3.42 9.79 -9.91
N ILE A 51 -2.34 9.62 -10.64
CA ILE A 51 -1.54 8.39 -10.62
C ILE A 51 -0.06 8.71 -10.44
N ILE A 52 0.66 7.75 -9.88
CA ILE A 52 2.11 7.78 -9.85
C ILE A 52 2.64 6.61 -10.68
N VAL A 53 3.58 6.91 -11.59
CA VAL A 53 4.31 5.89 -12.36
C VAL A 53 5.67 5.67 -11.72
N SER A 54 5.96 4.46 -11.29
CA SER A 54 7.21 4.07 -10.65
C SER A 54 8.40 4.27 -11.59
N LYS A 55 9.47 4.88 -11.11
CA LYS A 55 10.75 5.00 -11.83
C LYS A 55 11.45 3.66 -11.99
N ALA A 56 11.21 2.72 -11.08
CA ALA A 56 11.92 1.44 -11.05
C ALA A 56 11.41 0.45 -12.10
N ASP A 57 10.09 0.33 -12.24
CA ASP A 57 9.46 -0.73 -13.04
C ASP A 57 8.28 -0.27 -13.90
N GLY A 58 7.87 1.01 -13.80
CA GLY A 58 6.71 1.56 -14.53
C GLY A 58 5.37 1.12 -13.99
N SER A 59 5.33 0.47 -12.83
CA SER A 59 4.06 0.15 -12.19
C SER A 59 3.29 1.42 -11.84
N VAL A 60 1.97 1.36 -11.94
CA VAL A 60 1.09 2.51 -11.69
C VAL A 60 0.44 2.37 -10.32
N PHE A 61 0.54 3.43 -9.52
CA PHE A 61 -0.17 3.56 -8.26
C PHE A 61 -1.25 4.64 -8.39
N SER A 62 -2.51 4.25 -8.20
CA SER A 62 -3.65 5.16 -8.28
C SER A 62 -3.91 5.82 -6.94
N LEU A 63 -4.04 7.15 -6.93
CA LEU A 63 -4.30 7.93 -5.73
C LEU A 63 -5.82 8.08 -5.54
N GLY A 64 -6.31 7.60 -4.40
CA GLY A 64 -7.70 7.78 -4.03
C GLY A 64 -8.04 9.22 -3.66
N SER A 65 -9.34 9.53 -3.57
CA SER A 65 -9.84 10.85 -3.13
C SER A 65 -10.12 10.93 -1.63
N ALA A 66 -9.80 9.88 -0.88
CA ALA A 66 -10.09 9.82 0.56
C ALA A 66 -9.18 10.75 1.39
N PHE A 67 -8.01 11.08 0.86
CA PHE A 67 -7.01 11.92 1.52
C PHE A 67 -6.50 13.03 0.60
N PRO A 68 -5.88 14.09 1.16
CA PRO A 68 -5.15 15.09 0.38
C PRO A 68 -4.02 14.43 -0.44
N VAL A 69 -3.84 14.88 -1.67
CA VAL A 69 -2.82 14.33 -2.58
C VAL A 69 -1.41 14.40 -2.01
N GLU A 70 -1.09 15.47 -1.28
CA GLU A 70 0.22 15.69 -0.67
C GLU A 70 0.59 14.59 0.33
N ARG A 71 -0.43 14.04 1.05
CA ARG A 71 -0.24 12.88 1.93
C ARG A 71 0.26 11.68 1.12
N ASP A 72 -0.43 11.34 0.04
CA ASP A 72 -0.13 10.16 -0.75
C ASP A 72 1.22 10.27 -1.46
N LEU A 73 1.56 11.45 -2.01
CA LEU A 73 2.86 11.71 -2.61
C LEU A 73 4.00 11.52 -1.59
N ARG A 74 3.82 12.05 -0.37
CA ARG A 74 4.81 11.90 0.71
C ARG A 74 5.00 10.43 1.10
N PHE A 75 3.92 9.65 1.24
CA PHE A 75 4.02 8.24 1.58
C PHE A 75 4.59 7.40 0.44
N TYR A 76 4.25 7.71 -0.80
CA TYR A 76 4.85 7.05 -1.95
C TYR A 76 6.38 7.16 -1.95
N ASP A 77 6.90 8.36 -1.72
CA ASP A 77 8.35 8.60 -1.63
C ASP A 77 9.03 7.97 -0.39
N ARG A 78 8.25 7.56 0.59
CA ARG A 78 8.70 6.75 1.73
C ARG A 78 8.67 5.24 1.45
N GLY A 79 8.18 4.81 0.29
CA GLY A 79 8.14 3.41 -0.11
C GLY A 79 6.75 2.76 -0.02
N PHE A 80 5.70 3.50 0.35
CA PHE A 80 4.32 3.02 0.36
C PHE A 80 3.74 3.09 -1.07
N GLN A 81 4.13 2.13 -1.90
CA GLN A 81 3.87 2.13 -3.35
C GLN A 81 2.74 1.19 -3.78
N SER A 82 2.03 0.61 -2.83
CA SER A 82 0.88 -0.25 -3.07
C SER A 82 -0.09 -0.15 -1.90
N ASP A 83 -1.38 -0.27 -2.17
CA ASP A 83 -2.42 -0.41 -1.17
C ASP A 83 -2.61 -1.86 -0.68
N LYS A 84 -2.17 -2.84 -1.49
CA LYS A 84 -2.21 -4.27 -1.17
C LYS A 84 -0.81 -4.83 -1.04
N VAL A 85 -0.49 -5.33 0.14
CA VAL A 85 0.84 -5.84 0.45
C VAL A 85 0.78 -7.08 1.33
N ASP A 86 1.86 -7.84 1.29
CA ASP A 86 2.24 -8.74 2.37
C ASP A 86 3.28 -8.00 3.22
N LEU A 87 2.97 -7.78 4.50
CA LEU A 87 3.87 -7.17 5.46
C LEU A 87 4.72 -8.26 6.09
N VAL A 88 6.04 -8.14 5.96
CA VAL A 88 7.00 -9.08 6.54
C VAL A 88 7.76 -8.39 7.66
N VAL A 89 7.50 -8.78 8.89
CA VAL A 89 8.25 -8.30 10.06
C VAL A 89 9.52 -9.13 10.19
N LEU A 90 10.66 -8.45 10.12
CA LEU A 90 11.99 -9.05 10.11
C LEU A 90 12.64 -9.04 11.50
N GLU A 91 12.27 -8.07 12.34
CA GLU A 91 12.82 -7.87 13.67
C GLU A 91 11.81 -7.09 14.53
N VAL A 92 11.68 -7.47 15.78
CA VAL A 92 10.88 -6.76 16.79
C VAL A 92 11.84 -6.15 17.81
N VAL A 93 11.78 -4.83 17.96
CA VAL A 93 12.62 -4.07 18.90
C VAL A 93 11.80 -3.75 20.17
N ASP A 94 10.62 -3.20 19.96
CA ASP A 94 9.64 -2.95 21.02
C ASP A 94 8.42 -3.85 20.83
N TRP A 95 8.28 -4.88 21.67
CA TRP A 95 7.19 -5.84 21.59
C TRP A 95 5.81 -5.22 21.80
N PRO A 96 5.56 -4.46 22.90
CA PRO A 96 4.25 -3.83 23.09
C PRO A 96 3.86 -2.91 21.95
N GLY A 97 4.74 -1.99 21.55
CA GLY A 97 4.49 -1.04 20.49
C GLY A 97 4.28 -1.71 19.12
N THR A 98 5.05 -2.77 18.81
CA THR A 98 4.87 -3.54 17.57
C THR A 98 3.51 -4.23 17.52
N VAL A 99 3.09 -4.86 18.62
CA VAL A 99 1.79 -5.54 18.71
C VAL A 99 0.66 -4.53 18.56
N GLU A 100 0.74 -3.38 19.25
CA GLU A 100 -0.25 -2.30 19.14
C GLU A 100 -0.36 -1.78 17.70
N ALA A 101 0.77 -1.52 17.05
CA ALA A 101 0.79 -1.08 15.65
C ALA A 101 0.16 -2.13 14.72
N LEU A 102 0.45 -3.41 14.90
CA LEU A 102 -0.15 -4.48 14.11
C LEU A 102 -1.65 -4.64 14.37
N LEU A 103 -2.11 -4.49 15.60
CA LEU A 103 -3.55 -4.47 15.92
C LEU A 103 -4.25 -3.32 15.20
N GLU A 104 -3.63 -2.14 15.16
CA GLU A 104 -4.17 -0.98 14.45
C GLU A 104 -4.15 -1.18 12.93
N VAL A 105 -3.15 -1.84 12.36
CA VAL A 105 -3.11 -2.25 10.94
C VAL A 105 -4.26 -3.20 10.63
N GLY A 106 -4.57 -4.12 11.53
CA GLY A 106 -5.71 -5.03 11.46
C GLY A 106 -5.50 -6.21 10.51
N PRO A 107 -4.41 -6.98 10.62
CA PRO A 107 -4.22 -8.19 9.83
C PRO A 107 -5.34 -9.19 10.10
N GLN A 108 -5.73 -9.94 9.06
CA GLN A 108 -6.86 -10.85 9.11
C GLN A 108 -6.43 -12.31 8.98
N THR A 109 -7.29 -13.19 9.43
CA THR A 109 -7.26 -14.63 9.14
C THR A 109 -8.62 -15.08 8.64
N ILE A 110 -8.66 -16.27 8.04
CA ILE A 110 -9.92 -16.88 7.57
C ILE A 110 -10.38 -17.88 8.61
N GLU A 111 -11.53 -17.62 9.17
CA GLU A 111 -12.25 -18.58 10.00
C GLU A 111 -13.17 -19.43 9.13
N LEU A 112 -13.17 -20.74 9.38
CA LEU A 112 -14.08 -21.66 8.71
C LEU A 112 -15.29 -21.91 9.61
N SER A 113 -16.48 -21.60 9.10
CA SER A 113 -17.74 -21.91 9.77
C SER A 113 -18.57 -22.86 8.89
N TYR A 114 -19.19 -23.84 9.51
CA TYR A 114 -20.10 -24.77 8.82
C TYR A 114 -21.53 -24.51 9.26
N GLU A 115 -22.40 -24.22 8.30
CA GLU A 115 -23.82 -24.01 8.55
C GLU A 115 -24.65 -24.60 7.39
N SER A 116 -25.61 -25.45 7.74
CA SER A 116 -26.62 -25.99 6.81
C SER A 116 -26.01 -26.61 5.52
N GLY A 117 -24.94 -27.39 5.64
CA GLY A 117 -24.28 -28.04 4.51
C GLY A 117 -23.30 -27.16 3.73
N THR A 118 -23.07 -25.93 4.17
CA THR A 118 -22.18 -24.96 3.52
C THR A 118 -21.02 -24.61 4.45
N VAL A 119 -19.80 -24.61 3.88
CA VAL A 119 -18.59 -24.11 4.57
C VAL A 119 -18.39 -22.64 4.19
N TRP A 120 -18.51 -21.76 5.17
CA TRP A 120 -18.25 -20.34 5.04
C TRP A 120 -16.79 -20.03 5.35
N ARG A 121 -16.21 -19.12 4.58
CA ARG A 121 -14.86 -18.55 4.81
C ARG A 121 -15.01 -17.12 5.23
N LEU A 122 -14.94 -16.87 6.52
CA LEU A 122 -15.20 -15.56 7.11
C LEU A 122 -13.87 -14.90 7.50
N PRO A 123 -13.54 -13.75 6.92
CA PRO A 123 -12.37 -13.00 7.37
C PRO A 123 -12.66 -12.43 8.76
N ARG A 124 -11.71 -12.59 9.67
CA ARG A 124 -11.71 -11.92 10.97
C ARG A 124 -10.36 -11.33 11.28
N PRO A 125 -10.30 -10.24 12.07
CA PRO A 125 -9.02 -9.71 12.54
C PRO A 125 -8.31 -10.74 13.42
N LEU A 126 -6.97 -10.71 13.38
CA LEU A 126 -6.15 -11.45 14.34
C LEU A 126 -6.31 -10.85 15.72
N THR A 127 -6.34 -11.73 16.73
CA THR A 127 -6.25 -11.32 18.13
C THR A 127 -4.83 -10.92 18.50
N GLU A 128 -4.66 -10.24 19.65
CA GLU A 128 -3.35 -9.89 20.19
C GLU A 128 -2.47 -11.13 20.38
N ASP A 129 -3.03 -12.20 20.94
CA ASP A 129 -2.29 -13.46 21.19
C ASP A 129 -1.84 -14.11 19.87
N GLU A 130 -2.67 -14.09 18.83
CA GLU A 130 -2.31 -14.62 17.51
C GLU A 130 -1.21 -13.79 16.85
N ILE A 131 -1.23 -12.46 17.01
CA ILE A 131 -0.15 -11.58 16.54
C ILE A 131 1.13 -11.90 17.28
N ARG A 132 1.09 -11.99 18.61
CA ARG A 132 2.24 -12.34 19.44
C ARG A 132 2.83 -13.68 19.04
N GLN A 133 2.01 -14.69 18.90
CA GLN A 133 2.43 -16.03 18.48
C GLN A 133 3.15 -16.01 17.12
N ARG A 134 2.63 -15.25 16.15
CA ARG A 134 3.29 -15.13 14.84
C ARG A 134 4.64 -14.42 14.91
N LEU A 135 4.78 -13.44 15.80
CA LEU A 135 6.03 -12.70 15.98
C LEU A 135 7.12 -13.50 16.71
N GLU A 136 6.78 -14.64 17.36
CA GLU A 136 7.77 -15.52 17.97
C GLU A 136 8.68 -16.20 16.94
N ASP A 137 8.16 -16.41 15.69
CA ASP A 137 8.89 -17.03 14.59
C ASP A 137 9.15 -16.00 13.48
N LEU A 138 10.25 -15.26 13.58
CA LEU A 138 10.66 -14.30 12.55
C LEU A 138 11.44 -14.96 11.41
N PRO A 139 11.23 -14.52 10.16
CA PRO A 139 10.37 -13.41 9.73
C PRO A 139 8.87 -13.78 9.78
N ALA A 140 8.07 -12.91 10.42
CA ALA A 140 6.63 -13.10 10.50
C ALA A 140 5.91 -12.43 9.32
N ILE A 141 4.99 -13.16 8.68
CA ILE A 141 4.26 -12.68 7.49
C ILE A 141 2.81 -12.41 7.86
N PHE A 142 2.36 -11.19 7.57
CA PHE A 142 0.98 -10.76 7.62
C PHE A 142 0.51 -10.47 6.20
N GLY A 143 -0.15 -11.44 5.60
CA GLY A 143 -0.53 -11.41 4.19
C GLY A 143 -1.84 -10.67 3.94
N ASP A 144 -2.01 -10.25 2.68
CA ASP A 144 -3.26 -9.70 2.14
C ASP A 144 -3.77 -8.45 2.87
N LEU A 145 -2.87 -7.54 3.20
CA LEU A 145 -3.21 -6.31 3.90
C LEU A 145 -3.60 -5.20 2.93
N HIS A 146 -4.71 -4.53 3.25
CA HIS A 146 -5.09 -3.26 2.63
C HIS A 146 -4.58 -2.11 3.51
N ILE A 147 -3.45 -1.52 3.14
CA ILE A 147 -2.72 -0.57 3.99
C ILE A 147 -2.93 0.91 3.66
N TYR A 148 -3.71 1.26 2.63
CA TYR A 148 -3.90 2.65 2.21
C TYR A 148 -4.32 3.59 3.36
N PHE A 149 -5.24 3.13 4.21
CA PHE A 149 -5.69 3.84 5.40
C PHE A 149 -4.78 3.65 6.63
N LYS A 150 -3.67 2.91 6.48
CA LYS A 150 -2.76 2.52 7.57
C LYS A 150 -1.32 3.00 7.34
N PHE A 151 -1.08 3.82 6.32
CA PHE A 151 0.25 4.34 6.02
C PHE A 151 0.87 5.07 7.20
N GLU A 152 0.09 5.88 7.93
CA GLU A 152 0.56 6.63 9.12
C GLU A 152 1.01 5.69 10.23
N VAL A 153 0.26 4.62 10.47
CA VAL A 153 0.57 3.64 11.51
C VAL A 153 1.90 2.95 11.21
N LEU A 154 2.05 2.43 9.99
CA LEU A 154 3.27 1.75 9.57
C LEU A 154 4.46 2.71 9.52
N ALA A 155 4.25 3.94 9.07
CA ALA A 155 5.29 4.96 9.04
C ALA A 155 5.75 5.31 10.45
N ARG A 156 4.82 5.51 11.40
CA ARG A 156 5.12 5.75 12.81
C ARG A 156 5.89 4.57 13.41
N ALA A 157 5.44 3.33 13.18
CA ALA A 157 6.14 2.15 13.67
C ALA A 157 7.60 2.07 13.18
N ALA A 158 7.86 2.47 11.92
CA ALA A 158 9.20 2.55 11.38
C ALA A 158 10.02 3.71 11.97
N ASP A 159 9.43 4.91 12.11
CA ASP A 159 10.08 6.12 12.62
C ASP A 159 10.46 5.97 14.11
N ASP A 160 9.57 5.36 14.90
CA ASP A 160 9.78 5.08 16.33
C ASP A 160 10.69 3.87 16.56
N GLY A 161 11.08 3.17 15.49
CA GLY A 161 11.96 2.00 15.56
C GLY A 161 11.35 0.81 16.31
N LEU A 162 10.02 0.66 16.29
CA LEU A 162 9.33 -0.41 17.02
C LEU A 162 9.68 -1.79 16.45
N CYS A 163 9.76 -1.88 15.14
CA CYS A 163 10.15 -3.09 14.43
C CYS A 163 10.79 -2.76 13.09
N ARG A 164 11.52 -3.73 12.53
CA ARG A 164 11.99 -3.66 11.15
C ARG A 164 11.11 -4.55 10.29
N PHE A 165 10.53 -3.98 9.24
CA PHE A 165 9.65 -4.70 8.32
C PHE A 165 9.94 -4.34 6.86
N THR A 166 9.42 -5.15 5.95
CA THR A 166 9.34 -4.85 4.51
C THR A 166 7.93 -5.12 4.01
N MET A 167 7.55 -4.44 2.94
CA MET A 167 6.27 -4.59 2.27
C MET A 167 6.51 -5.20 0.89
N LEU A 168 5.91 -6.34 0.65
CA LEU A 168 5.94 -7.00 -0.64
C LEU A 168 4.64 -6.70 -1.37
N LYS A 169 4.75 -6.02 -2.51
CA LYS A 169 3.58 -5.72 -3.35
C LYS A 169 2.96 -7.03 -3.85
N ARG A 170 1.66 -7.15 -3.72
CA ARG A 170 0.93 -8.27 -4.33
C ARG A 170 0.57 -7.95 -5.77
N PRO A 171 0.70 -8.91 -6.68
CA PRO A 171 0.13 -8.76 -8.01
C PRO A 171 -1.40 -8.68 -7.90
N ASP A 172 -1.99 -7.82 -8.70
CA ASP A 172 -3.46 -7.71 -8.86
C ASP A 172 -4.05 -8.95 -9.51
#